data_a8c1bc7f9a8ff549b80c3081149a7fed
#
_entry.id   a8c1bc7f9a8ff549b80c3081149a7fed
#
_cell.length_a   1.000
_cell.length_b   1.000
_cell.length_c   1.000
_cell.angle_alpha   90.00
_cell.angle_beta   90.00
_cell.angle_gamma   90.00
#
_symmetry.space_group_name_H-M   'P 1'
#
loop_
_entity.id
_entity.type
_entity.pdbx_description
1 polymer ?
#
loop_
_entity_poly.entity_id
_entity_poly.type
_entity_poly.pdbx_seq_one_letter_code
_entity_poly.pdbx_strand_id
1 'polypeptide(L)'
;MALDLVIFNETPVTILKVQGADKFLARLLTSDVTKLAVGGVERSVAMNATGGVLGTPWVARRATDAYEIILAGDETDALQAWIRQVSVAFEAEVGVEALAGFYFVGKLPIDGITLQAGHMVESLGIRFIDMGWMCLAIGPEANIKALSENLIKAGAKKGEQTGWDALRIFAREPAAGLELDESSSPLETGLEGALNFDDPDRIFIGRALTEARFKAGNYDRMQLVAFDVAFDPALLVEVPYVVINGTQYPCTSIARVPEGPFTVALVRLPQEVKIGDRVPVDVKTDPRTHCEAALVEDKQI
;
A
#
# COMPACT_ATOMS: atom_id res chain seq x y z
N MET A 1 24.43 -3.54 -7.57
CA MET A 1 24.17 -2.62 -8.69
C MET A 1 23.14 -1.62 -8.18
N ALA A 2 23.37 -0.31 -8.27
CA ALA A 2 22.32 0.65 -7.92
C ALA A 2 21.19 0.49 -8.96
N LEU A 3 19.97 0.35 -8.49
CA LEU A 3 18.80 0.36 -9.38
C LEU A 3 18.75 1.72 -10.08
N ASP A 4 18.58 1.71 -11.40
CA ASP A 4 18.31 2.93 -12.15
C ASP A 4 17.06 3.60 -11.56
N LEU A 5 17.06 4.92 -11.51
CA LEU A 5 15.91 5.68 -11.04
C LEU A 5 14.76 5.52 -12.05
N VAL A 6 13.63 5.01 -11.56
CA VAL A 6 12.39 4.91 -12.32
C VAL A 6 11.33 5.76 -11.63
N ILE A 7 10.67 6.62 -12.37
CA ILE A 7 9.56 7.45 -11.88
C ILE A 7 8.26 7.05 -12.59
N PHE A 8 7.18 6.98 -11.82
CA PHE A 8 5.86 6.63 -12.31
C PHE A 8 5.01 7.89 -12.55
N ASN A 9 3.81 7.72 -13.07
CA ASN A 9 2.93 8.83 -13.39
C ASN A 9 2.64 9.69 -12.15
N GLU A 10 2.36 10.97 -12.41
CA GLU A 10 1.87 11.88 -11.38
C GLU A 10 0.55 11.37 -10.80
N THR A 11 0.38 11.55 -9.51
CA THR A 11 -0.81 11.15 -8.75
C THR A 11 -1.29 12.33 -7.89
N PRO A 12 -2.60 12.52 -7.74
CA PRO A 12 -3.12 13.48 -6.78
C PRO A 12 -2.77 13.05 -5.35
N VAL A 13 -2.44 14.01 -4.50
CA VAL A 13 -2.17 13.78 -3.09
C VAL A 13 -2.95 14.79 -2.27
N THR A 14 -3.70 14.29 -1.28
CA THR A 14 -4.35 15.12 -0.28
C THR A 14 -3.65 14.94 1.06
N ILE A 15 -3.26 16.04 1.67
CA ILE A 15 -2.73 16.05 3.05
C ILE A 15 -3.79 16.62 3.98
N LEU A 16 -4.15 15.85 5.01
CA LEU A 16 -4.97 16.32 6.10
C LEU A 16 -4.06 16.70 7.27
N LYS A 17 -4.02 17.99 7.60
CA LYS A 17 -3.21 18.54 8.70
C LYS A 17 -4.03 18.49 9.98
N VAL A 18 -3.50 17.84 11.00
CA VAL A 18 -4.15 17.65 12.30
C VAL A 18 -3.22 18.16 13.39
N GLN A 19 -3.74 18.98 14.30
CA GLN A 19 -2.98 19.54 15.41
C GLN A 19 -3.70 19.34 16.73
N GLY A 20 -2.94 18.99 17.80
CA GLY A 20 -3.46 18.87 19.18
C GLY A 20 -4.51 17.79 19.37
N ALA A 21 -4.56 16.76 18.52
CA ALA A 21 -5.68 15.82 18.42
C ALA A 21 -5.28 14.35 18.61
N ASP A 22 -4.39 14.06 19.55
CA ASP A 22 -3.90 12.71 19.82
C ASP A 22 -5.02 11.70 20.07
N LYS A 23 -6.07 12.11 20.83
CA LYS A 23 -7.25 11.26 21.10
C LYS A 23 -8.04 10.93 19.83
N PHE A 24 -8.16 11.90 18.93
CA PHE A 24 -8.80 11.70 17.63
C PHE A 24 -8.03 10.71 16.79
N LEU A 25 -6.72 10.91 16.63
CA LEU A 25 -5.85 10.02 15.83
C LEU A 25 -5.79 8.61 16.42
N ALA A 26 -5.66 8.49 17.74
CA ALA A 26 -5.68 7.20 18.43
C ALA A 26 -7.00 6.43 18.23
N ARG A 27 -8.13 7.15 18.04
CA ARG A 27 -9.44 6.55 17.78
C ARG A 27 -9.65 6.20 16.31
N LEU A 28 -9.09 7.01 15.43
CA LEU A 28 -9.26 6.93 13.99
C LEU A 28 -8.41 5.81 13.37
N LEU A 29 -7.16 5.68 13.81
CA LEU A 29 -6.11 4.92 13.13
C LEU A 29 -5.71 3.66 13.91
N THR A 30 -5.33 2.63 13.18
CA THR A 30 -4.92 1.34 13.76
C THR A 30 -3.51 1.35 14.31
N SER A 31 -2.60 2.12 13.73
CA SER A 31 -1.25 2.35 14.26
C SER A 31 -1.26 3.38 15.39
N ASP A 32 -0.30 3.30 16.32
CA ASP A 32 -0.18 4.27 17.41
C ASP A 32 0.74 5.43 17.01
N VAL A 33 0.19 6.29 16.16
CA VAL A 33 0.92 7.45 15.62
C VAL A 33 1.42 8.43 16.69
N THR A 34 0.89 8.36 17.91
CA THR A 34 1.33 9.23 19.01
C THR A 34 2.72 8.84 19.51
N LYS A 35 3.14 7.59 19.26
CA LYS A 35 4.50 7.09 19.58
C LYS A 35 5.51 7.33 18.45
N LEU A 36 5.03 7.76 17.28
CA LEU A 36 5.90 8.04 16.15
C LEU A 36 6.86 9.20 16.48
N ALA A 37 8.14 9.06 16.16
CA ALA A 37 9.10 10.15 16.34
C ALA A 37 8.78 11.35 15.42
N VAL A 38 9.16 12.55 15.81
CA VAL A 38 9.07 13.72 14.91
C VAL A 38 9.93 13.47 13.67
N GLY A 39 9.37 13.67 12.50
CA GLY A 39 9.96 13.33 11.19
C GLY A 39 9.73 11.89 10.76
N GLY A 40 9.18 11.04 11.65
CA GLY A 40 8.78 9.69 11.31
C GLY A 40 7.52 9.65 10.46
N VAL A 41 7.39 8.60 9.67
CA VAL A 41 6.22 8.28 8.84
C VAL A 41 5.90 6.82 8.99
N GLU A 42 4.64 6.48 9.18
CA GLU A 42 4.19 5.09 9.21
C GLU A 42 2.87 4.91 8.45
N ARG A 43 2.66 3.71 7.99
CA ARG A 43 1.38 3.30 7.41
C ARG A 43 0.39 3.00 8.50
N SER A 44 -0.86 3.41 8.30
CA SER A 44 -1.97 3.05 9.16
C SER A 44 -3.16 2.54 8.34
N VAL A 45 -4.16 2.03 9.03
CA VAL A 45 -5.44 1.65 8.43
C VAL A 45 -6.56 2.43 9.11
N ALA A 46 -7.46 2.96 8.31
CA ALA A 46 -8.75 3.47 8.78
C ALA A 46 -9.80 2.38 8.53
N MET A 47 -10.58 2.04 9.54
CA MET A 47 -11.57 0.96 9.48
C MET A 47 -12.97 1.45 9.83
N ASN A 48 -13.98 0.75 9.31
CA ASN A 48 -15.34 0.87 9.80
C ASN A 48 -15.53 0.07 11.12
N ALA A 49 -16.70 0.19 11.73
CA ALA A 49 -17.00 -0.46 13.02
C ALA A 49 -16.97 -2.00 12.97
N THR A 50 -17.12 -2.59 11.79
CA THR A 50 -17.07 -4.04 11.57
C THR A 50 -15.66 -4.56 11.25
N GLY A 51 -14.66 -3.67 11.18
CA GLY A 51 -13.26 -4.02 10.89
C GLY A 51 -12.93 -4.05 9.41
N GLY A 52 -13.82 -3.56 8.54
CA GLY A 52 -13.55 -3.42 7.11
C GLY A 52 -12.69 -2.19 6.81
N VAL A 53 -11.84 -2.29 5.80
CA VAL A 53 -10.87 -1.25 5.43
C VAL A 53 -11.56 -0.11 4.68
N LEU A 54 -11.48 1.11 5.21
CA LEU A 54 -11.92 2.34 4.54
C LEU A 54 -10.79 3.00 3.76
N GLY A 55 -9.55 2.72 4.14
CA GLY A 55 -8.36 3.20 3.46
C GLY A 55 -7.09 2.99 4.26
N THR A 56 -5.96 3.22 3.62
CA THR A 56 -4.62 2.92 4.15
C THR A 56 -3.71 4.15 4.10
N PRO A 57 -4.01 5.21 4.90
CA PRO A 57 -3.23 6.43 4.89
C PRO A 57 -1.82 6.21 5.42
N TRP A 58 -0.89 7.02 4.92
CA TRP A 58 0.38 7.24 5.59
C TRP A 58 0.26 8.41 6.54
N VAL A 59 0.92 8.32 7.69
CA VAL A 59 0.86 9.37 8.72
C VAL A 59 2.27 9.82 9.06
N ALA A 60 2.51 11.13 8.92
CA ALA A 60 3.76 11.77 9.28
C ALA A 60 3.59 12.61 10.53
N ARG A 61 4.52 12.49 11.50
CA ARG A 61 4.59 13.39 12.64
C ARG A 61 5.52 14.57 12.35
N ARG A 62 4.95 15.76 12.24
CA ARG A 62 5.67 16.99 11.88
C ARG A 62 6.28 17.73 13.08
N ALA A 63 5.59 17.67 14.22
CA ALA A 63 6.02 18.23 15.49
C ALA A 63 5.40 17.44 16.64
N THR A 64 5.62 17.86 17.88
CA THR A 64 5.13 17.14 19.08
C THR A 64 3.64 16.81 19.02
N ASP A 65 2.84 17.73 18.51
CA ASP A 65 1.37 17.65 18.42
C ASP A 65 0.82 17.92 17.02
N ALA A 66 1.67 17.87 15.98
CA ALA A 66 1.30 18.15 14.60
C ALA A 66 1.53 16.94 13.71
N TYR A 67 0.48 16.53 13.00
CA TYR A 67 0.46 15.36 12.13
C TYR A 67 -0.05 15.69 10.74
N GLU A 68 0.41 14.95 9.77
CA GLU A 68 -0.09 14.95 8.40
C GLU A 68 -0.59 13.56 8.05
N ILE A 69 -1.89 13.44 7.71
CA ILE A 69 -2.46 12.22 7.14
C ILE A 69 -2.36 12.35 5.63
N ILE A 70 -1.60 11.48 4.98
CA ILE A 70 -1.26 11.54 3.56
C ILE A 70 -2.12 10.53 2.81
N LEU A 71 -2.94 11.03 1.90
CA LEU A 71 -3.82 10.27 1.05
C LEU A 71 -3.34 10.43 -0.39
N ALA A 72 -2.89 9.36 -1.04
CA ALA A 72 -2.38 9.39 -2.39
C ALA A 72 -3.20 8.48 -3.31
N GLY A 73 -3.55 8.98 -4.50
CA GLY A 73 -4.36 8.28 -5.49
C GLY A 73 -5.79 8.79 -5.58
N ASP A 74 -6.59 8.15 -6.41
CA ASP A 74 -7.93 8.63 -6.81
C ASP A 74 -9.04 8.35 -5.78
N GLU A 75 -8.83 7.46 -4.81
CA GLU A 75 -9.85 7.06 -3.83
C GLU A 75 -9.75 7.82 -2.50
N THR A 76 -9.18 9.02 -2.53
CA THR A 76 -8.95 9.82 -1.33
C THR A 76 -10.20 10.52 -0.81
N ASP A 77 -11.18 10.82 -1.66
CA ASP A 77 -12.32 11.67 -1.32
C ASP A 77 -13.24 11.05 -0.27
N ALA A 78 -13.57 9.77 -0.41
CA ALA A 78 -14.44 9.06 0.55
C ALA A 78 -13.77 8.97 1.93
N LEU A 79 -12.49 8.59 1.96
CA LEU A 79 -11.72 8.52 3.20
C LEU A 79 -11.53 9.90 3.84
N GLN A 80 -11.25 10.93 3.04
CA GLN A 80 -11.17 12.31 3.52
C GLN A 80 -12.50 12.77 4.15
N ALA A 81 -13.62 12.51 3.47
CA ALA A 81 -14.95 12.87 3.97
C ALA A 81 -15.26 12.18 5.30
N TRP A 82 -14.95 10.88 5.40
CA TRP A 82 -15.13 10.11 6.62
C TRP A 82 -14.25 10.62 7.77
N ILE A 83 -12.96 10.89 7.53
CA ILE A 83 -12.04 11.45 8.53
C ILE A 83 -12.59 12.78 9.07
N ARG A 84 -13.05 13.66 8.19
CA ARG A 84 -13.65 14.95 8.59
C ARG A 84 -14.95 14.76 9.39
N GLN A 85 -15.78 13.81 9.03
CA GLN A 85 -16.99 13.48 9.79
C GLN A 85 -16.65 13.01 11.21
N VAL A 86 -15.67 12.10 11.35
CA VAL A 86 -15.23 11.61 12.65
C VAL A 86 -14.58 12.73 13.49
N SER A 87 -13.82 13.65 12.86
CA SER A 87 -13.14 14.73 13.55
C SER A 87 -14.10 15.65 14.34
N VAL A 88 -15.32 15.85 13.85
CA VAL A 88 -16.35 16.66 14.53
C VAL A 88 -16.67 16.11 15.91
N ALA A 89 -16.74 14.80 16.08
CA ALA A 89 -17.03 14.17 17.37
C ALA A 89 -15.92 14.35 18.42
N PHE A 90 -14.73 14.76 17.97
CA PHE A 90 -13.55 15.00 18.83
C PHE A 90 -13.17 16.47 18.92
N GLU A 91 -13.97 17.36 18.31
CA GLU A 91 -13.65 18.79 18.19
C GLU A 91 -12.25 19.03 17.58
N ALA A 92 -11.80 18.10 16.72
CA ALA A 92 -10.50 18.16 16.09
C ALA A 92 -10.56 18.97 14.79
N GLU A 93 -9.67 19.95 14.67
CA GLU A 93 -9.52 20.71 13.43
C GLU A 93 -8.69 19.93 12.42
N VAL A 94 -9.24 19.75 11.22
CA VAL A 94 -8.59 19.07 10.10
C VAL A 94 -8.47 20.05 8.93
N GLY A 95 -7.25 20.56 8.72
CA GLY A 95 -6.90 21.36 7.56
C GLY A 95 -6.70 20.45 6.34
N VAL A 96 -7.05 20.91 5.14
CA VAL A 96 -6.90 20.15 3.89
C VAL A 96 -5.94 20.89 2.96
N GLU A 97 -4.96 20.18 2.42
CA GLU A 97 -4.03 20.69 1.41
C GLU A 97 -4.02 19.73 0.22
N ALA A 98 -4.42 20.22 -0.97
CA ALA A 98 -4.34 19.47 -2.22
C ALA A 98 -2.97 19.68 -2.88
N LEU A 99 -2.29 18.60 -3.19
CA LEU A 99 -0.94 18.55 -3.76
C LEU A 99 -0.89 17.56 -4.92
N ALA A 100 0.26 17.52 -5.58
CA ALA A 100 0.61 16.48 -6.52
C ALA A 100 1.76 15.63 -5.96
N GLY A 101 1.93 14.44 -6.51
CA GLY A 101 3.07 13.58 -6.21
C GLY A 101 3.40 12.67 -7.37
N PHE A 102 4.51 11.97 -7.27
CA PHE A 102 4.81 10.81 -8.10
C PHE A 102 5.57 9.78 -7.27
N TYR A 103 5.36 8.53 -7.61
CA TYR A 103 6.09 7.43 -7.02
C TYR A 103 7.40 7.17 -7.78
N PHE A 104 8.43 6.69 -7.08
CA PHE A 104 9.70 6.34 -7.71
C PHE A 104 10.40 5.20 -6.96
N VAL A 105 11.28 4.50 -7.68
CA VAL A 105 12.21 3.52 -7.13
C VAL A 105 13.62 3.86 -7.60
N GLY A 106 14.61 3.51 -6.79
CA GLY A 106 16.00 3.85 -7.05
C GLY A 106 16.47 5.10 -6.30
N LYS A 107 17.71 5.48 -6.52
CA LYS A 107 18.36 6.58 -5.79
C LYS A 107 18.09 7.92 -6.48
N LEU A 108 17.56 8.88 -5.72
CA LEU A 108 17.46 10.27 -6.21
C LEU A 108 18.84 10.91 -6.38
N PRO A 109 19.12 11.51 -7.54
CA PRO A 109 20.36 12.26 -7.79
C PRO A 109 20.26 13.69 -7.25
N ILE A 110 19.88 13.86 -5.98
CA ILE A 110 19.72 15.16 -5.31
C ILE A 110 20.64 15.17 -4.10
N ASP A 111 21.61 16.10 -4.12
CA ASP A 111 22.56 16.23 -3.03
C ASP A 111 21.88 16.58 -1.71
N GLY A 112 22.32 15.93 -0.64
CA GLY A 112 21.82 16.15 0.71
C GLY A 112 20.49 15.44 1.03
N ILE A 113 19.90 14.69 0.07
CA ILE A 113 18.74 13.84 0.34
C ILE A 113 19.19 12.40 0.53
N THR A 114 18.97 11.88 1.72
CA THR A 114 19.09 10.45 2.04
C THR A 114 17.74 9.98 2.58
N LEU A 115 17.12 9.06 1.85
CA LEU A 115 15.85 8.47 2.26
C LEU A 115 16.12 7.26 3.15
N GLN A 116 15.26 7.11 4.13
CA GLN A 116 15.26 5.99 5.06
C GLN A 116 13.80 5.56 5.28
N ALA A 117 13.53 4.27 5.22
CA ALA A 117 12.21 3.73 5.43
C ALA A 117 11.58 4.24 6.74
N GLY A 118 10.33 4.66 6.68
CA GLY A 118 9.62 5.23 7.81
C GLY A 118 10.01 6.66 8.17
N HIS A 119 10.73 7.38 7.29
CA HIS A 119 11.09 8.79 7.50
C HIS A 119 10.67 9.65 6.32
N MET A 120 10.39 10.91 6.62
CA MET A 120 10.15 11.95 5.64
C MET A 120 11.28 12.98 5.65
N VAL A 121 11.77 13.32 4.46
CA VAL A 121 12.74 14.39 4.22
C VAL A 121 12.06 15.47 3.39
N GLU A 122 12.30 16.73 3.73
CA GLU A 122 11.78 17.87 2.96
C GLU A 122 12.93 18.67 2.36
N SER A 123 12.84 18.93 1.06
CA SER A 123 13.78 19.77 0.34
C SER A 123 13.09 20.52 -0.79
N LEU A 124 13.41 21.81 -0.98
CA LEU A 124 12.86 22.65 -2.04
C LEU A 124 11.31 22.71 -2.06
N GLY A 125 10.67 22.57 -0.90
CA GLY A 125 9.21 22.52 -0.79
C GLY A 125 8.58 21.23 -1.30
N ILE A 126 9.38 20.18 -1.45
CA ILE A 126 8.94 18.82 -1.80
C ILE A 126 9.25 17.91 -0.62
N ARG A 127 8.27 17.11 -0.23
CA ARG A 127 8.39 16.04 0.78
C ARG A 127 8.70 14.74 0.07
N PHE A 128 9.69 14.00 0.57
CA PHE A 128 10.07 12.68 0.09
C PHE A 128 9.86 11.67 1.20
N ILE A 129 9.13 10.62 0.91
CA ILE A 129 8.78 9.57 1.86
C ILE A 129 9.31 8.24 1.31
N ASP A 130 10.05 7.51 2.14
CA ASP A 130 10.42 6.13 1.85
C ASP A 130 9.38 5.21 2.51
N MET A 131 8.60 4.53 1.68
CA MET A 131 7.52 3.62 2.07
C MET A 131 8.01 2.17 2.27
N GLY A 132 9.34 1.95 2.15
CA GLY A 132 9.97 0.65 2.31
C GLY A 132 10.11 -0.15 1.02
N TRP A 133 9.13 -0.11 0.14
CA TRP A 133 9.14 -0.79 -1.16
C TRP A 133 9.20 0.20 -2.34
N MET A 134 8.81 1.43 -2.10
CA MET A 134 8.77 2.52 -3.07
C MET A 134 8.89 3.85 -2.33
N CYS A 135 9.27 4.89 -3.02
CA CYS A 135 9.30 6.24 -2.48
C CYS A 135 8.22 7.11 -3.13
N LEU A 136 7.73 8.11 -2.38
CA LEU A 136 6.74 9.09 -2.84
C LEU A 136 7.31 10.50 -2.69
N ALA A 137 7.30 11.28 -3.77
CA ALA A 137 7.57 12.71 -3.76
C ALA A 137 6.24 13.47 -3.76
N ILE A 138 6.10 14.48 -2.87
CA ILE A 138 4.84 15.24 -2.68
C ILE A 138 5.16 16.73 -2.62
N GLY A 139 4.41 17.54 -3.35
CA GLY A 139 4.56 18.99 -3.30
C GLY A 139 3.55 19.74 -4.16
N PRO A 140 3.69 21.06 -4.26
CA PRO A 140 2.92 21.84 -5.21
C PRO A 140 3.09 21.29 -6.64
N GLU A 141 2.01 21.24 -7.41
CA GLU A 141 1.98 20.65 -8.76
C GLU A 141 3.12 21.15 -9.65
N ALA A 142 3.38 22.46 -9.66
CA ALA A 142 4.46 23.05 -10.44
C ALA A 142 5.85 22.53 -10.05
N ASN A 143 6.09 22.30 -8.74
CA ASN A 143 7.37 21.78 -8.23
C ASN A 143 7.54 20.31 -8.59
N ILE A 144 6.48 19.51 -8.45
CA ILE A 144 6.46 18.09 -8.79
C ILE A 144 6.72 17.89 -10.27
N LYS A 145 6.03 18.64 -11.13
CA LYS A 145 6.25 18.61 -12.58
C LYS A 145 7.69 18.98 -12.95
N ALA A 146 8.20 20.09 -12.40
CA ALA A 146 9.59 20.53 -12.65
C ALA A 146 10.61 19.48 -12.18
N LEU A 147 10.39 18.86 -11.01
CA LEU A 147 11.26 17.81 -10.51
C LEU A 147 11.23 16.59 -11.43
N SER A 148 10.05 16.09 -11.81
CA SER A 148 9.87 14.95 -12.71
C SER A 148 10.59 15.17 -14.04
N GLU A 149 10.39 16.35 -14.68
CA GLU A 149 11.08 16.71 -15.93
C GLU A 149 12.60 16.75 -15.79
N ASN A 150 13.10 17.30 -14.69
CA ASN A 150 14.55 17.38 -14.43
C ASN A 150 15.16 16.00 -14.19
N LEU A 151 14.48 15.12 -13.47
CA LEU A 151 14.93 13.75 -13.25
C LEU A 151 14.98 12.96 -14.57
N ILE A 152 13.98 13.09 -15.43
CA ILE A 152 13.98 12.47 -16.78
C ILE A 152 15.16 13.00 -17.62
N LYS A 153 15.39 14.32 -17.62
CA LYS A 153 16.56 14.92 -18.31
C LYS A 153 17.89 14.41 -17.75
N ALA A 154 17.94 14.10 -16.46
CA ALA A 154 19.11 13.51 -15.79
C ALA A 154 19.28 12.00 -16.01
N GLY A 155 18.38 11.36 -16.76
CA GLY A 155 18.46 9.94 -17.13
C GLY A 155 17.55 9.00 -16.35
N ALA A 156 16.62 9.52 -15.52
CA ALA A 156 15.60 8.69 -14.92
C ALA A 156 14.68 8.08 -16.00
N LYS A 157 14.31 6.84 -15.82
CA LYS A 157 13.37 6.15 -16.71
C LYS A 157 11.93 6.45 -16.31
N LYS A 158 11.04 6.56 -17.26
CA LYS A 158 9.59 6.62 -16.99
C LYS A 158 9.06 5.20 -16.84
N GLY A 159 8.45 4.92 -15.70
CA GLY A 159 7.81 3.63 -15.42
C GLY A 159 6.48 3.51 -16.15
N GLU A 160 6.17 2.29 -16.57
CA GLU A 160 4.90 1.94 -17.21
C GLU A 160 3.95 1.31 -16.16
N GLN A 161 2.65 1.28 -16.47
CA GLN A 161 1.63 0.70 -15.59
C GLN A 161 1.91 -0.77 -15.26
N THR A 162 2.36 -1.55 -16.23
CA THR A 162 2.73 -2.97 -16.02
C THR A 162 3.87 -3.14 -15.01
N GLY A 163 4.84 -2.23 -15.04
CA GLY A 163 5.94 -2.19 -14.07
C GLY A 163 5.45 -1.78 -12.66
N TRP A 164 4.56 -0.79 -12.59
CA TRP A 164 3.89 -0.40 -11.37
C TRP A 164 3.13 -1.57 -10.73
N ASP A 165 2.27 -2.24 -11.52
CA ASP A 165 1.47 -3.35 -11.04
C ASP A 165 2.34 -4.52 -10.55
N ALA A 166 3.40 -4.85 -11.28
CA ALA A 166 4.34 -5.87 -10.87
C ALA A 166 5.02 -5.52 -9.53
N LEU A 167 5.52 -4.29 -9.36
CA LEU A 167 6.17 -3.84 -8.12
C LEU A 167 5.19 -3.87 -6.94
N ARG A 168 3.96 -3.39 -7.13
CA ARG A 168 2.91 -3.41 -6.12
C ARG A 168 2.60 -4.84 -5.66
N ILE A 169 2.43 -5.75 -6.62
CA ILE A 169 2.15 -7.16 -6.35
C ILE A 169 3.30 -7.81 -5.61
N PHE A 170 4.55 -7.55 -6.01
CA PHE A 170 5.73 -8.05 -5.30
C PHE A 170 5.80 -7.54 -3.85
N ALA A 171 5.46 -6.30 -3.63
CA ALA A 171 5.40 -5.72 -2.29
C ALA A 171 4.21 -6.20 -1.46
N ARG A 172 3.30 -7.00 -2.03
CA ARG A 172 1.99 -7.33 -1.47
C ARG A 172 1.20 -6.10 -1.06
N GLU A 173 1.36 -5.03 -1.84
CA GLU A 173 0.63 -3.79 -1.61
C GLU A 173 -0.79 -3.93 -2.16
N PRO A 174 -1.82 -3.96 -1.30
CA PRO A 174 -3.19 -4.11 -1.76
C PRO A 174 -3.68 -2.83 -2.44
N ALA A 175 -4.54 -2.99 -3.43
CA ALA A 175 -5.18 -1.89 -4.13
C ALA A 175 -6.68 -1.82 -3.79
N ALA A 176 -7.17 -0.60 -3.73
CA ALA A 176 -8.57 -0.32 -3.58
C ALA A 176 -9.38 -0.84 -4.79
N GLY A 177 -10.57 -1.39 -4.52
CA GLY A 177 -11.40 -2.02 -5.54
C GLY A 177 -10.90 -3.40 -6.03
N LEU A 178 -9.71 -3.85 -5.60
CA LEU A 178 -9.18 -5.19 -5.88
C LEU A 178 -9.06 -6.01 -4.60
N GLU A 179 -8.09 -5.69 -3.74
CA GLU A 179 -7.91 -6.35 -2.45
C GLU A 179 -8.61 -5.62 -1.30
N LEU A 180 -8.83 -4.31 -1.45
CA LEU A 180 -9.40 -3.46 -0.41
C LEU A 180 -10.80 -2.99 -0.76
N ASP A 181 -11.72 -3.21 0.16
CA ASP A 181 -13.06 -2.65 0.20
C ASP A 181 -13.56 -2.60 1.66
N GLU A 182 -14.76 -2.04 1.87
CA GLU A 182 -15.37 -1.91 3.19
C GLU A 182 -15.71 -3.24 3.89
N SER A 183 -15.61 -4.38 3.20
CA SER A 183 -15.78 -5.73 3.73
C SER A 183 -14.47 -6.45 3.98
N SER A 184 -13.36 -5.96 3.39
CA SER A 184 -12.04 -6.57 3.48
C SER A 184 -11.41 -6.33 4.84
N SER A 185 -10.90 -7.39 5.47
CA SER A 185 -10.18 -7.28 6.73
C SER A 185 -8.69 -6.94 6.49
N PRO A 186 -8.08 -6.04 7.28
CA PRO A 186 -6.64 -5.79 7.17
C PRO A 186 -5.78 -7.03 7.45
N LEU A 187 -6.31 -8.02 8.18
CA LEU A 187 -5.64 -9.31 8.43
C LEU A 187 -5.51 -10.15 7.16
N GLU A 188 -6.46 -10.02 6.24
CA GLU A 188 -6.55 -10.81 5.00
C GLU A 188 -5.90 -10.10 3.80
N THR A 189 -5.50 -8.85 3.98
CA THR A 189 -5.01 -7.99 2.89
C THR A 189 -3.54 -7.58 3.03
N GLY A 190 -2.79 -8.26 3.92
CA GLY A 190 -1.36 -7.97 4.12
C GLY A 190 -1.08 -6.74 4.97
N LEU A 191 -2.09 -6.19 5.65
CA LEU A 191 -1.98 -4.97 6.46
C LEU A 191 -1.83 -5.26 7.96
N GLU A 192 -1.54 -6.49 8.35
CA GLU A 192 -1.35 -6.88 9.77
C GLU A 192 -0.31 -6.00 10.47
N GLY A 193 0.79 -5.65 9.78
CA GLY A 193 1.86 -4.81 10.33
C GLY A 193 1.45 -3.37 10.67
N ALA A 194 0.32 -2.90 10.14
CA ALA A 194 -0.25 -1.59 10.46
C ALA A 194 -1.25 -1.63 11.63
N LEU A 195 -1.48 -2.82 12.23
CA LEU A 195 -2.36 -3.01 13.38
C LEU A 195 -1.54 -3.01 14.67
N ASN A 196 -1.83 -2.11 15.59
CA ASN A 196 -1.20 -2.09 16.90
C ASN A 196 -2.20 -2.49 18.00
N PHE A 197 -2.03 -3.69 18.55
CA PHE A 197 -2.82 -4.24 19.65
C PHE A 197 -2.06 -4.27 20.99
N ASP A 198 -0.82 -3.74 21.05
CA ASP A 198 0.07 -3.85 22.21
C ASP A 198 -0.46 -3.14 23.46
N ASP A 199 -1.17 -2.01 23.25
CA ASP A 199 -1.81 -1.27 24.33
C ASP A 199 -3.27 -1.71 24.48
N PRO A 200 -3.64 -2.43 25.55
CA PRO A 200 -5.00 -2.92 25.76
C PRO A 200 -6.01 -1.79 26.01
N ASP A 201 -5.56 -0.64 26.50
CA ASP A 201 -6.42 0.50 26.82
C ASP A 201 -6.68 1.39 25.58
N ARG A 202 -5.89 1.24 24.55
CA ARG A 202 -6.07 1.96 23.31
C ARG A 202 -7.28 1.43 22.54
N ILE A 203 -8.24 2.30 22.26
CA ILE A 203 -9.46 1.95 21.53
C ILE A 203 -9.46 2.66 20.17
N PHE A 204 -9.50 1.92 19.08
CA PHE A 204 -9.73 2.46 17.73
C PHE A 204 -10.93 1.79 17.06
N ILE A 205 -11.49 2.45 16.04
CA ILE A 205 -12.67 1.95 15.33
C ILE A 205 -12.36 0.61 14.68
N GLY A 206 -13.23 -0.39 14.89
CA GLY A 206 -13.08 -1.76 14.37
C GLY A 206 -12.19 -2.68 15.22
N ARG A 207 -11.47 -2.19 16.25
CA ARG A 207 -10.50 -2.96 17.05
C ARG A 207 -11.09 -4.27 17.58
N ALA A 208 -12.23 -4.22 18.23
CA ALA A 208 -12.74 -5.37 18.98
C ALA A 208 -12.90 -6.64 18.12
N LEU A 209 -13.48 -6.48 16.93
CA LEU A 209 -13.67 -7.58 15.99
C LEU A 209 -12.36 -8.02 15.34
N THR A 210 -11.53 -7.07 14.92
CA THR A 210 -10.26 -7.37 14.27
C THR A 210 -9.27 -8.05 15.23
N GLU A 211 -9.16 -7.57 16.48
CA GLU A 211 -8.32 -8.19 17.50
C GLU A 211 -8.81 -9.59 17.89
N ALA A 212 -10.13 -9.81 17.98
CA ALA A 212 -10.69 -11.14 18.24
C ALA A 212 -10.32 -12.13 17.12
N ARG A 213 -10.45 -11.72 15.85
CA ARG A 213 -10.03 -12.54 14.70
C ARG A 213 -8.52 -12.79 14.69
N PHE A 214 -7.72 -11.77 14.98
CA PHE A 214 -6.26 -11.89 15.10
C PHE A 214 -5.85 -12.93 16.15
N LYS A 215 -6.44 -12.86 17.34
CA LYS A 215 -6.19 -13.83 18.44
C LYS A 215 -6.67 -15.24 18.11
N ALA A 216 -7.76 -15.36 17.37
CA ALA A 216 -8.25 -16.66 16.91
C ALA A 216 -7.36 -17.32 15.86
N GLY A 217 -6.59 -16.52 15.10
CA GLY A 217 -5.68 -16.99 14.07
C GLY A 217 -6.38 -17.74 12.91
N ASN A 218 -7.68 -17.54 12.73
CA ASN A 218 -8.48 -18.24 11.72
C ASN A 218 -8.95 -17.26 10.65
N TYR A 219 -8.05 -16.92 9.73
CA TYR A 219 -8.29 -16.07 8.58
C TYR A 219 -7.29 -16.39 7.47
N ASP A 220 -7.72 -16.23 6.23
CA ASP A 220 -6.86 -16.36 5.06
C ASP A 220 -5.86 -15.19 5.00
N ARG A 221 -4.69 -15.41 4.41
CA ARG A 221 -3.67 -14.38 4.25
C ARG A 221 -3.41 -14.09 2.80
N MET A 222 -3.20 -12.83 2.48
CA MET A 222 -2.74 -12.43 1.15
C MET A 222 -1.33 -12.96 0.90
N GLN A 223 -1.20 -13.71 -0.18
CA GLN A 223 0.05 -14.34 -0.61
C GLN A 223 0.42 -13.89 -2.01
N LEU A 224 1.73 -13.82 -2.25
CA LEU A 224 2.29 -13.62 -3.56
C LEU A 224 2.52 -14.99 -4.23
N VAL A 225 1.97 -15.18 -5.40
CA VAL A 225 2.21 -16.36 -6.22
C VAL A 225 2.89 -15.97 -7.53
N ALA A 226 3.89 -16.76 -7.95
CA ALA A 226 4.52 -16.63 -9.24
C ALA A 226 4.15 -17.85 -10.10
N PHE A 227 3.57 -17.59 -11.26
CA PHE A 227 3.24 -18.63 -12.24
C PHE A 227 4.51 -19.10 -12.94
N ASP A 228 4.63 -20.39 -13.19
CA ASP A 228 5.78 -20.98 -13.90
C ASP A 228 5.77 -20.69 -15.41
N VAL A 229 4.71 -20.06 -15.91
CA VAL A 229 4.57 -19.62 -17.31
C VAL A 229 4.22 -18.15 -17.34
N ALA A 230 4.96 -17.38 -18.14
CA ALA A 230 4.61 -15.99 -18.40
C ALA A 230 3.43 -15.93 -19.39
N PHE A 231 2.40 -15.18 -19.04
CA PHE A 231 1.28 -14.86 -19.92
C PHE A 231 0.93 -13.37 -19.78
N ASP A 232 0.26 -12.85 -20.79
CA ASP A 232 -0.26 -11.48 -20.74
C ASP A 232 -1.62 -11.49 -20.01
N PRO A 233 -1.76 -10.78 -18.87
CA PRO A 233 -3.03 -10.68 -18.16
C PRO A 233 -4.18 -10.13 -19.00
N ALA A 234 -3.89 -9.33 -20.04
CA ALA A 234 -4.90 -8.82 -20.97
C ALA A 234 -5.57 -9.92 -21.83
N LEU A 235 -4.95 -11.10 -21.92
CA LEU A 235 -5.49 -12.26 -22.65
C LEU A 235 -6.33 -13.19 -21.77
N LEU A 236 -6.51 -12.88 -20.49
CA LEU A 236 -7.33 -13.68 -19.58
C LEU A 236 -8.81 -13.59 -19.99
N VAL A 237 -9.45 -14.74 -20.12
CA VAL A 237 -10.88 -14.85 -20.41
C VAL A 237 -11.69 -14.80 -19.11
N GLU A 238 -11.11 -15.26 -18.02
CA GLU A 238 -11.67 -15.21 -16.67
C GLU A 238 -10.55 -15.11 -15.63
N VAL A 239 -10.90 -14.71 -14.40
CA VAL A 239 -9.96 -14.59 -13.29
C VAL A 239 -9.32 -15.97 -13.02
N PRO A 240 -7.99 -16.07 -12.92
CA PRO A 240 -7.34 -17.31 -12.52
C PRO A 240 -7.63 -17.67 -11.07
N TYR A 241 -7.65 -18.96 -10.76
CA TYR A 241 -7.88 -19.48 -9.43
C TYR A 241 -6.73 -20.40 -9.01
N VAL A 242 -6.21 -20.18 -7.81
CA VAL A 242 -5.42 -21.19 -7.09
C VAL A 242 -6.37 -22.24 -6.55
N VAL A 243 -6.06 -23.52 -6.72
CA VAL A 243 -6.90 -24.62 -6.27
C VAL A 243 -6.21 -25.38 -5.13
N ILE A 244 -6.82 -25.39 -3.94
CA ILE A 244 -6.33 -26.08 -2.75
C ILE A 244 -7.42 -26.97 -2.21
N ASN A 245 -7.16 -28.29 -2.16
CA ASN A 245 -8.11 -29.28 -1.68
C ASN A 245 -9.52 -29.19 -2.36
N GLY A 246 -9.52 -28.82 -3.65
CA GLY A 246 -10.76 -28.65 -4.42
C GLY A 246 -11.48 -27.31 -4.22
N THR A 247 -10.98 -26.44 -3.35
CA THR A 247 -11.48 -25.08 -3.17
C THR A 247 -10.72 -24.12 -4.08
N GLN A 248 -11.45 -23.22 -4.72
CA GLN A 248 -10.90 -22.22 -5.63
C GLN A 248 -10.72 -20.88 -4.91
N TYR A 249 -9.53 -20.30 -5.03
CA TYR A 249 -9.13 -19.00 -4.47
C TYR A 249 -8.80 -18.05 -5.62
N PRO A 250 -9.57 -16.98 -5.84
CA PRO A 250 -9.35 -16.08 -6.96
C PRO A 250 -8.06 -15.26 -6.79
N CYS A 251 -7.32 -15.09 -7.88
CA CYS A 251 -6.25 -14.12 -7.95
C CYS A 251 -6.85 -12.72 -8.13
N THR A 252 -6.55 -11.79 -7.22
CA THR A 252 -7.18 -10.45 -7.22
C THR A 252 -6.41 -9.45 -8.07
N SER A 253 -5.07 -9.47 -7.99
CA SER A 253 -4.17 -8.64 -8.81
C SER A 253 -3.22 -9.53 -9.56
N ILE A 254 -3.00 -9.24 -10.85
CA ILE A 254 -2.16 -10.05 -11.73
C ILE A 254 -1.33 -9.12 -12.60
N ALA A 255 -0.02 -9.36 -12.68
CA ALA A 255 0.85 -8.62 -13.58
C ALA A 255 1.92 -9.53 -14.20
N ARG A 256 2.24 -9.27 -15.47
CA ARG A 256 3.45 -9.80 -16.08
C ARG A 256 4.65 -9.00 -15.60
N VAL A 257 5.70 -9.68 -15.18
CA VAL A 257 6.95 -9.01 -14.80
C VAL A 257 7.62 -8.48 -16.07
N PRO A 258 7.88 -7.16 -16.17
CA PRO A 258 8.58 -6.61 -17.33
C PRO A 258 9.94 -7.30 -17.52
N GLU A 259 10.20 -7.70 -18.76
CA GLU A 259 11.44 -8.43 -19.14
C GLU A 259 11.70 -9.72 -18.35
N GLY A 260 10.78 -10.15 -17.48
CA GLY A 260 10.86 -11.37 -16.69
C GLY A 260 10.19 -12.57 -17.37
N PRO A 261 10.57 -13.80 -16.94
CA PRO A 261 10.03 -15.03 -17.51
C PRO A 261 8.70 -15.48 -16.88
N PHE A 262 8.10 -14.71 -15.99
CA PHE A 262 6.92 -15.13 -15.20
C PHE A 262 5.88 -14.02 -15.02
N THR A 263 4.68 -14.45 -14.69
CA THR A 263 3.56 -13.61 -14.23
C THR A 263 3.40 -13.79 -12.73
N VAL A 264 2.99 -12.76 -12.04
CA VAL A 264 2.75 -12.76 -10.57
C VAL A 264 1.33 -12.35 -10.25
N ALA A 265 0.84 -12.82 -9.12
CA ALA A 265 -0.48 -12.44 -8.64
C ALA A 265 -0.54 -12.38 -7.10
N LEU A 266 -1.55 -11.65 -6.61
CA LEU A 266 -1.98 -11.71 -5.22
C LEU A 266 -3.20 -12.62 -5.10
N VAL A 267 -3.22 -13.40 -4.02
CA VAL A 267 -4.31 -14.33 -3.71
C VAL A 267 -4.46 -14.47 -2.19
N ARG A 268 -5.68 -14.57 -1.69
CA ARG A 268 -5.94 -14.86 -0.27
C ARG A 268 -5.98 -16.37 -0.11
N LEU A 269 -5.06 -16.92 0.68
CA LEU A 269 -4.90 -18.35 0.88
C LEU A 269 -4.96 -18.72 2.37
N PRO A 270 -5.44 -19.94 2.70
CA PRO A 270 -5.37 -20.49 4.04
C PRO A 270 -3.97 -20.48 4.60
N GLN A 271 -3.82 -20.30 5.92
CA GLN A 271 -2.53 -20.15 6.59
C GLN A 271 -1.65 -21.41 6.56
N GLU A 272 -2.24 -22.58 6.30
CA GLU A 272 -1.50 -23.84 6.13
C GLU A 272 -0.67 -23.88 4.83
N VAL A 273 -0.99 -23.06 3.83
CA VAL A 273 -0.22 -22.93 2.59
C VAL A 273 1.02 -22.09 2.87
N LYS A 274 2.19 -22.65 2.60
CA LYS A 274 3.47 -22.07 2.99
C LYS A 274 4.25 -21.56 1.79
N ILE A 275 5.12 -20.61 2.04
CA ILE A 275 6.11 -20.13 1.07
C ILE A 275 6.92 -21.32 0.54
N GLY A 276 7.10 -21.37 -0.77
CA GLY A 276 7.75 -22.45 -1.49
C GLY A 276 6.83 -23.59 -1.92
N ASP A 277 5.60 -23.65 -1.41
CA ASP A 277 4.61 -24.63 -1.88
C ASP A 277 4.26 -24.35 -3.35
N ARG A 278 4.13 -25.43 -4.12
CA ARG A 278 3.59 -25.37 -5.48
C ARG A 278 2.11 -25.72 -5.44
N VAL A 279 1.31 -24.87 -6.03
CA VAL A 279 -0.15 -24.99 -6.03
C VAL A 279 -0.67 -25.05 -7.48
N PRO A 280 -1.63 -25.91 -7.78
CA PRO A 280 -2.26 -25.91 -9.09
C PRO A 280 -3.07 -24.64 -9.31
N VAL A 281 -2.99 -24.11 -10.52
CA VAL A 281 -3.69 -22.91 -10.94
C VAL A 281 -4.53 -23.20 -12.18
N ASP A 282 -5.76 -22.79 -12.17
CA ASP A 282 -6.62 -22.81 -13.35
C ASP A 282 -6.54 -21.43 -14.03
N VAL A 283 -5.80 -21.38 -15.15
CA VAL A 283 -5.63 -20.17 -15.97
C VAL A 283 -6.29 -20.38 -17.31
N LYS A 284 -7.29 -19.60 -17.62
CA LYS A 284 -7.97 -19.63 -18.91
C LYS A 284 -7.60 -18.42 -19.74
N THR A 285 -6.66 -18.65 -20.66
CA THR A 285 -6.27 -17.70 -21.71
C THR A 285 -6.79 -18.19 -23.06
N ASP A 286 -6.77 -17.33 -24.06
CA ASP A 286 -6.95 -17.71 -25.46
C ASP A 286 -5.59 -17.59 -26.19
N PRO A 287 -4.88 -18.69 -26.54
CA PRO A 287 -5.16 -20.12 -26.28
C PRO A 287 -4.99 -20.52 -24.79
N ARG A 288 -5.65 -21.61 -24.37
CA ARG A 288 -5.61 -22.11 -22.99
C ARG A 288 -4.18 -22.42 -22.53
N THR A 289 -3.85 -21.92 -21.35
CA THR A 289 -2.56 -22.17 -20.68
C THR A 289 -2.81 -22.96 -19.40
N HIS A 290 -2.15 -24.10 -19.24
CA HIS A 290 -2.10 -24.82 -17.97
C HIS A 290 -0.78 -24.50 -17.29
N CYS A 291 -0.82 -24.09 -16.03
CA CYS A 291 0.36 -23.79 -15.26
C CYS A 291 0.20 -24.12 -13.77
N GLU A 292 1.32 -24.20 -13.09
CA GLU A 292 1.40 -24.18 -11.64
C GLU A 292 1.94 -22.83 -11.20
N ALA A 293 1.70 -22.47 -9.94
CA ALA A 293 2.29 -21.32 -9.32
C ALA A 293 3.03 -21.73 -8.04
N ALA A 294 4.09 -21.01 -7.73
CA ALA A 294 4.82 -21.15 -6.47
C ALA A 294 4.56 -19.93 -5.58
N LEU A 295 4.39 -20.16 -4.28
CA LEU A 295 4.39 -19.09 -3.30
C LEU A 295 5.79 -18.53 -3.14
N VAL A 296 5.95 -17.22 -3.20
CA VAL A 296 7.24 -16.53 -3.22
C VAL A 296 7.44 -15.67 -1.97
N GLU A 297 8.64 -15.67 -1.43
CA GLU A 297 9.07 -14.85 -0.30
C GLU A 297 9.49 -13.43 -0.76
N ASP A 298 9.27 -12.41 0.10
CA ASP A 298 9.57 -10.99 -0.20
C ASP A 298 11.04 -10.68 -0.54
N LYS A 299 11.95 -11.59 -0.25
CA LYS A 299 13.40 -11.35 -0.27
C LYS A 299 14.12 -11.84 -1.52
N GLN A 300 13.40 -12.32 -2.53
CA GLN A 300 14.02 -12.91 -3.74
C GLN A 300 13.90 -12.01 -4.98
N ILE A 301 13.73 -10.70 -4.78
CA ILE A 301 13.63 -9.71 -5.87
C ILE A 301 14.87 -8.84 -5.93
#